data_505c776b28618b8d189bc23cde8e7a90
#
_entry.id   505c776b28618b8d189bc23cde8e7a90
#
_cell.length_a   1.000
_cell.length_b   1.000
_cell.length_c   1.000
_cell.angle_alpha   90.00
_cell.angle_beta   90.00
_cell.angle_gamma   90.00
#
_symmetry.space_group_name_H-M   'P 1'
#
loop_
_entity.id
_entity.type
_entity.pdbx_description
1 polymer ?
#
loop_
_entity_poly.entity_id
_entity_poly.type
_entity_poly.pdbx_seq_one_letter_code
_entity_poly.pdbx_strand_id
1 'polypeptide(L)'
;EKPGYSGTGYAAGFSADEDACEFEININEAGFYDLVFTTASNGGYKENYVYVDGESVGNLVSEDSAFSDNAINRVYLETGTHDVLVQKYWGWIFLDKLTVQTSRPVDESIYTVSSQLVNKNASESAKRLMSYLTDIYGENILSGQYCDTGQFGKEFAVVNKVTGKYPAVLGLDFIEYSPSRVENGSSSKATEYAKSFWENGGIVTFCWHWNAPGKYLTGEWWSGFRTESTNIDLAKIMNGEDEEGYQLLMDDIDAIAKQLLILQEADVPILWRPLH
;
A
#
# COMPACT_ATOMS: atom_id res chain seq x y z
N GLU A 1 -19.54 15.15 31.19
CA GLU A 1 -18.61 14.09 31.58
C GLU A 1 -18.98 12.81 30.85
N LYS A 2 -18.01 12.14 30.21
CA LYS A 2 -18.26 10.95 29.39
C LYS A 2 -18.16 9.70 30.29
N PRO A 3 -19.20 8.86 30.39
CA PRO A 3 -19.17 7.69 31.27
C PRO A 3 -18.32 6.55 30.66
N GLY A 4 -17.84 5.65 31.54
CA GLY A 4 -17.18 4.40 31.11
C GLY A 4 -15.64 4.45 31.19
N TYR A 5 -15.05 5.53 31.69
CA TYR A 5 -13.62 5.59 31.98
C TYR A 5 -13.26 4.84 33.27
N SER A 6 -11.98 4.52 33.41
CA SER A 6 -11.42 3.92 34.62
C SER A 6 -10.90 5.00 35.58
N GLY A 7 -10.66 4.66 36.85
CA GLY A 7 -10.07 5.59 37.82
C GLY A 7 -10.93 6.82 38.13
N THR A 8 -10.29 7.99 38.21
CA THR A 8 -10.91 9.24 38.66
C THR A 8 -11.17 10.28 37.58
N GLY A 9 -10.76 10.00 36.35
CA GLY A 9 -10.93 10.92 35.20
C GLY A 9 -10.24 10.43 33.96
N TYR A 10 -10.27 11.25 32.91
CA TYR A 10 -9.64 11.03 31.61
C TYR A 10 -9.06 12.33 31.08
N ALA A 11 -8.06 12.26 30.21
CA ALA A 11 -7.57 13.43 29.49
C ALA A 11 -8.52 13.76 28.32
N ALA A 12 -8.72 15.05 28.08
CA ALA A 12 -9.56 15.56 27.01
C ALA A 12 -9.02 16.90 26.51
N GLY A 13 -9.61 17.43 25.44
CA GLY A 13 -9.28 18.78 25.00
C GLY A 13 -8.38 18.85 23.77
N PHE A 14 -7.90 17.73 23.23
CA PHE A 14 -7.05 17.66 22.02
C PHE A 14 -7.56 18.52 20.84
N SER A 15 -7.53 19.84 20.99
CA SER A 15 -8.11 20.83 20.07
C SER A 15 -7.07 21.71 19.39
N ALA A 16 -6.01 22.10 20.10
CA ALA A 16 -4.87 22.84 19.55
C ALA A 16 -3.77 21.88 19.09
N ASP A 17 -2.96 22.27 18.10
CA ASP A 17 -1.95 21.39 17.49
C ASP A 17 -0.85 20.98 18.48
N GLU A 18 -0.60 21.80 19.50
CA GLU A 18 0.33 21.53 20.60
C GLU A 18 -0.26 20.67 21.72
N ASP A 19 -1.57 20.38 21.71
CA ASP A 19 -2.17 19.57 22.77
C ASP A 19 -1.63 18.15 22.72
N ALA A 20 -1.17 17.67 23.86
CA ALA A 20 -0.59 16.35 24.02
C ALA A 20 -0.86 15.76 25.39
N CYS A 21 -0.74 14.44 25.49
CA CYS A 21 -0.73 13.71 26.75
C CYS A 21 0.49 12.79 26.77
N GLU A 22 1.27 12.85 27.83
CA GLU A 22 2.50 12.09 28.01
C GLU A 22 2.34 11.06 29.13
N PHE A 23 2.90 9.88 28.91
CA PHE A 23 2.98 8.79 29.88
C PHE A 23 4.43 8.39 30.05
N GLU A 24 4.89 8.29 31.28
CA GLU A 24 6.15 7.61 31.60
C GLU A 24 5.86 6.13 31.85
N ILE A 25 6.55 5.24 31.12
CA ILE A 25 6.44 3.79 31.29
C ILE A 25 7.79 3.19 31.63
N ASN A 26 7.80 2.07 32.36
CA ASN A 26 9.03 1.36 32.69
C ASN A 26 9.00 -0.06 32.13
N ILE A 27 10.01 -0.42 31.35
CA ILE A 27 10.17 -1.72 30.70
C ILE A 27 11.24 -2.53 31.40
N ASN A 28 10.85 -3.68 31.91
CA ASN A 28 11.76 -4.54 32.67
C ASN A 28 12.64 -5.43 31.78
N GLU A 29 12.17 -5.76 30.58
CA GLU A 29 12.84 -6.63 29.63
C GLU A 29 12.66 -6.09 28.21
N ALA A 30 13.77 -5.94 27.46
CA ALA A 30 13.71 -5.46 26.09
C ALA A 30 12.92 -6.41 25.19
N GLY A 31 12.07 -5.84 24.33
CA GLY A 31 11.22 -6.65 23.46
C GLY A 31 10.14 -5.86 22.73
N PHE A 32 9.23 -6.58 22.07
CA PHE A 32 8.10 -5.97 21.40
C PHE A 32 6.88 -5.88 22.33
N TYR A 33 6.29 -4.70 22.38
CA TYR A 33 5.14 -4.37 23.21
C TYR A 33 4.01 -3.77 22.39
N ASP A 34 2.78 -4.06 22.78
CA ASP A 34 1.59 -3.38 22.29
C ASP A 34 1.24 -2.25 23.24
N LEU A 35 1.14 -1.03 22.72
CA LEU A 35 0.69 0.16 23.43
C LEU A 35 -0.82 0.27 23.24
N VAL A 36 -1.59 -0.12 24.25
CA VAL A 36 -3.06 -0.18 24.19
C VAL A 36 -3.64 1.06 24.90
N PHE A 37 -4.20 1.96 24.12
CA PHE A 37 -4.84 3.18 24.58
C PHE A 37 -6.35 2.96 24.70
N THR A 38 -6.92 3.14 25.88
CA THR A 38 -8.38 3.16 26.05
C THR A 38 -8.87 4.57 25.77
N THR A 39 -9.57 4.74 24.65
CA THR A 39 -10.03 6.02 24.15
C THR A 39 -11.49 6.01 23.75
N ALA A 40 -12.08 7.22 23.69
CA ALA A 40 -13.39 7.44 23.10
C ALA A 40 -13.36 8.73 22.26
N SER A 41 -14.26 8.83 21.30
CA SER A 41 -14.47 10.07 20.52
C SER A 41 -15.89 10.62 20.74
N ASN A 42 -16.20 11.77 20.15
CA ASN A 42 -17.59 12.25 20.07
C ASN A 42 -18.34 11.70 18.85
N GLY A 43 -17.80 10.60 18.27
CA GLY A 43 -18.27 9.94 17.08
C GLY A 43 -17.44 10.28 15.85
N GLY A 44 -17.30 9.28 14.98
CA GLY A 44 -16.52 9.34 13.76
C GLY A 44 -15.01 9.25 13.98
N TYR A 45 -14.30 9.08 12.89
CA TYR A 45 -12.85 8.89 12.82
C TYR A 45 -12.09 10.04 13.48
N LYS A 46 -11.16 9.70 14.37
CA LYS A 46 -10.16 10.58 14.95
C LYS A 46 -8.81 9.89 14.91
N GLU A 47 -7.76 10.67 14.70
CA GLU A 47 -6.40 10.18 14.56
C GLU A 47 -5.43 11.13 15.25
N ASN A 48 -4.51 10.60 16.06
CA ASN A 48 -3.50 11.36 16.78
C ASN A 48 -2.14 10.68 16.65
N TYR A 49 -1.08 11.47 16.63
CA TYR A 49 0.28 10.94 16.55
C TYR A 49 0.69 10.29 17.86
N VAL A 50 1.47 9.21 17.77
CA VAL A 50 2.10 8.60 18.95
C VAL A 50 3.60 8.52 18.75
N TYR A 51 4.32 8.99 19.76
CA TYR A 51 5.77 8.95 19.80
C TYR A 51 6.21 8.18 21.03
N VAL A 52 7.37 7.51 20.91
CA VAL A 52 8.11 6.96 22.05
C VAL A 52 9.50 7.54 21.99
N ASP A 53 9.93 8.18 23.07
CA ASP A 53 11.24 8.86 23.20
C ASP A 53 11.50 9.85 22.04
N GLY A 54 10.44 10.50 21.55
CA GLY A 54 10.49 11.44 20.44
C GLY A 54 10.44 10.83 19.03
N GLU A 55 10.50 9.49 18.89
CA GLU A 55 10.38 8.80 17.63
C GLU A 55 8.93 8.38 17.36
N SER A 56 8.44 8.60 16.13
CA SER A 56 7.08 8.23 15.75
C SER A 56 6.92 6.71 15.67
N VAL A 57 5.96 6.17 16.41
CA VAL A 57 5.65 4.73 16.43
C VAL A 57 4.32 4.40 15.74
N GLY A 58 3.57 5.41 15.32
CA GLY A 58 2.31 5.24 14.60
C GLY A 58 1.25 6.27 14.95
N ASN A 59 0.03 6.02 14.51
CA ASN A 59 -1.11 6.88 14.76
C ASN A 59 -2.17 6.13 15.57
N LEU A 60 -2.66 6.79 16.63
CA LEU A 60 -3.76 6.30 17.44
C LEU A 60 -5.09 6.66 16.78
N VAL A 61 -5.80 5.65 16.29
CA VAL A 61 -7.12 5.81 15.68
C VAL A 61 -8.19 5.53 16.74
N SER A 62 -9.22 6.37 16.81
CA SER A 62 -10.36 6.24 17.70
C SER A 62 -11.65 6.60 16.95
N GLU A 63 -12.57 5.66 16.81
CA GLU A 63 -13.83 5.83 16.09
C GLU A 63 -15.06 5.71 17.01
N ASP A 64 -14.92 4.94 18.08
CA ASP A 64 -16.02 4.63 18.98
C ASP A 64 -16.43 5.82 19.85
N SER A 65 -17.72 5.95 20.06
CA SER A 65 -18.25 6.93 20.98
C SER A 65 -18.18 6.49 22.45
N ALA A 66 -18.06 5.21 22.73
CA ALA A 66 -17.74 4.66 24.05
C ALA A 66 -16.24 4.43 24.19
N PHE A 67 -15.74 4.33 25.42
CA PHE A 67 -14.35 3.95 25.63
C PHE A 67 -14.10 2.52 25.13
N SER A 68 -13.11 2.39 24.24
CA SER A 68 -12.64 1.15 23.65
C SER A 68 -11.11 1.13 23.56
N ASP A 69 -10.55 -0.05 23.46
CA ASP A 69 -9.11 -0.26 23.37
C ASP A 69 -8.64 -0.14 21.90
N ASN A 70 -7.67 0.75 21.68
CA ASN A 70 -7.05 1.02 20.39
C ASN A 70 -5.54 0.85 20.54
N ALA A 71 -4.93 -0.05 19.75
CA ALA A 71 -3.55 -0.45 19.97
C ALA A 71 -2.61 0.01 18.85
N ILE A 72 -1.41 0.43 19.25
CA ILE A 72 -0.23 0.45 18.39
C ILE A 72 0.56 -0.79 18.72
N ASN A 73 0.60 -1.72 17.76
CA ASN A 73 1.15 -3.05 17.99
C ASN A 73 2.62 -3.12 17.67
N ARG A 74 3.36 -3.96 18.42
CA ARG A 74 4.73 -4.34 18.12
C ARG A 74 5.74 -3.20 18.10
N VAL A 75 5.65 -2.30 19.06
CA VAL A 75 6.67 -1.28 19.31
C VAL A 75 7.84 -1.96 20.04
N TYR A 76 9.06 -1.86 19.49
CA TYR A 76 10.25 -2.36 20.17
C TYR A 76 10.68 -1.37 21.24
N LEU A 77 10.80 -1.84 22.47
CA LEU A 77 11.24 -1.05 23.63
C LEU A 77 12.44 -1.73 24.29
N GLU A 78 13.45 -0.93 24.59
CA GLU A 78 14.58 -1.37 25.39
C GLU A 78 14.21 -1.47 26.88
N THR A 79 15.09 -2.06 27.69
CA THR A 79 14.91 -2.04 29.16
C THR A 79 15.14 -0.63 29.68
N GLY A 80 14.23 -0.12 30.47
CA GLY A 80 14.34 1.23 31.07
C GLY A 80 13.06 2.01 31.08
N THR A 81 13.18 3.29 31.33
CA THR A 81 12.06 4.25 31.31
C THR A 81 11.92 4.84 29.92
N HIS A 82 10.69 4.92 29.41
CA HIS A 82 10.35 5.50 28.13
C HIS A 82 9.22 6.53 28.29
N ASP A 83 9.27 7.59 27.50
CA ASP A 83 8.22 8.60 27.40
C ASP A 83 7.32 8.31 26.20
N VAL A 84 6.03 8.07 26.45
CA VAL A 84 5.02 7.85 25.41
C VAL A 84 4.15 9.08 25.29
N LEU A 85 4.25 9.76 24.14
CA LEU A 85 3.52 11.00 23.86
C LEU A 85 2.39 10.72 22.87
N VAL A 86 1.15 11.09 23.23
CA VAL A 86 0.01 11.18 22.30
C VAL A 86 -0.20 12.64 21.96
N GLN A 87 0.11 13.05 20.74
CA GLN A 87 -0.02 14.41 20.25
C GLN A 87 -1.20 14.55 19.30
N LYS A 88 -1.94 15.64 19.45
CA LYS A 88 -3.09 15.97 18.61
C LYS A 88 -2.70 16.07 17.13
N TYR A 89 -3.46 15.39 16.28
CA TYR A 89 -3.49 15.57 14.83
C TYR A 89 -4.93 15.84 14.38
N TRP A 90 -5.74 14.81 14.14
CA TRP A 90 -7.19 14.92 13.94
C TRP A 90 -7.93 14.58 15.24
N GLY A 91 -7.63 15.33 16.31
CA GLY A 91 -7.84 15.13 17.73
C GLY A 91 -9.26 14.96 18.24
N TRP A 92 -9.62 15.64 19.33
CA TRP A 92 -10.91 15.57 20.05
C TRP A 92 -11.25 14.16 20.54
N ILE A 93 -10.28 13.49 21.12
CA ILE A 93 -10.48 12.22 21.81
C ILE A 93 -10.60 12.45 23.32
N PHE A 94 -11.15 11.45 24.00
CA PHE A 94 -11.06 11.27 25.43
C PHE A 94 -10.10 10.10 25.66
N LEU A 95 -9.02 10.33 26.39
CA LEU A 95 -7.97 9.35 26.63
C LEU A 95 -8.00 8.94 28.09
N ASP A 96 -8.39 7.70 28.36
CA ASP A 96 -8.58 7.17 29.72
C ASP A 96 -7.25 6.65 30.29
N LYS A 97 -6.60 5.72 29.58
CA LYS A 97 -5.38 5.08 30.06
C LYS A 97 -4.54 4.54 28.92
N LEU A 98 -3.27 4.30 29.23
CA LEU A 98 -2.36 3.46 28.46
C LEU A 98 -2.11 2.15 29.21
N THR A 99 -2.24 1.03 28.54
CA THR A 99 -1.82 -0.29 29.00
C THR A 99 -0.68 -0.77 28.11
N VAL A 100 0.43 -1.17 28.69
CA VAL A 100 1.56 -1.75 27.98
C VAL A 100 1.58 -3.25 28.25
N GLN A 101 1.57 -4.03 27.17
CA GLN A 101 1.59 -5.49 27.27
C GLN A 101 2.58 -6.08 26.27
N THR A 102 3.21 -7.19 26.61
CA THR A 102 4.10 -7.89 25.67
C THR A 102 3.32 -8.31 24.44
N SER A 103 3.84 -7.98 23.26
CA SER A 103 3.23 -8.38 21.99
C SER A 103 3.22 -9.89 21.83
N ARG A 104 2.17 -10.40 21.19
CA ARG A 104 2.15 -11.82 20.81
C ARG A 104 3.32 -12.10 19.87
N PRO A 105 4.03 -13.23 20.04
CA PRO A 105 5.01 -13.67 19.07
C PRO A 105 4.39 -13.76 17.68
N VAL A 106 5.14 -13.38 16.66
CA VAL A 106 4.73 -13.62 15.27
C VAL A 106 4.72 -15.11 15.05
N ASP A 107 3.64 -15.61 14.46
CA ASP A 107 3.62 -16.99 13.97
C ASP A 107 4.59 -17.08 12.78
N GLU A 108 5.77 -17.67 13.02
CA GLU A 108 6.81 -17.79 12.00
C GLU A 108 6.35 -18.60 10.77
N SER A 109 5.26 -19.36 10.89
CA SER A 109 4.68 -20.07 9.74
C SER A 109 4.21 -19.14 8.63
N ILE A 110 3.92 -17.85 8.93
CA ILE A 110 3.58 -16.83 7.91
C ILE A 110 4.73 -16.58 6.94
N TYR A 111 5.97 -16.84 7.34
CA TYR A 111 7.15 -16.72 6.49
C TYR A 111 7.45 -17.99 5.68
N THR A 112 6.71 -19.06 5.93
CA THR A 112 6.82 -20.29 5.15
C THR A 112 6.06 -20.14 3.85
N VAL A 113 6.74 -19.76 2.78
CA VAL A 113 6.16 -19.52 1.47
C VAL A 113 6.70 -20.50 0.44
N SER A 114 5.93 -20.75 -0.63
CA SER A 114 6.31 -21.64 -1.71
C SER A 114 6.81 -20.84 -2.91
N SER A 115 7.93 -21.27 -3.50
CA SER A 115 8.43 -20.73 -4.76
C SER A 115 7.69 -21.30 -6.00
N GLN A 116 6.72 -22.19 -5.80
CA GLN A 116 5.97 -22.81 -6.90
C GLN A 116 5.04 -21.80 -7.56
N LEU A 117 5.25 -21.54 -8.85
CA LEU A 117 4.37 -20.71 -9.66
C LEU A 117 3.10 -21.46 -10.08
N VAL A 118 1.97 -20.75 -10.13
CA VAL A 118 0.69 -21.28 -10.61
C VAL A 118 0.80 -21.68 -12.09
N ASN A 119 1.49 -20.86 -12.91
CA ASN A 119 1.77 -21.18 -14.29
C ASN A 119 2.87 -22.24 -14.39
N LYS A 120 2.50 -23.47 -14.72
CA LYS A 120 3.45 -24.59 -14.90
C LYS A 120 4.43 -24.39 -16.05
N ASN A 121 4.07 -23.54 -17.03
CA ASN A 121 4.89 -23.21 -18.19
C ASN A 121 5.67 -21.89 -18.01
N ALA A 122 5.79 -21.40 -16.78
CA ALA A 122 6.57 -20.20 -16.50
C ALA A 122 8.03 -20.35 -16.97
N SER A 123 8.60 -19.24 -17.46
CA SER A 123 9.99 -19.21 -17.91
C SER A 123 10.95 -19.46 -16.73
N GLU A 124 12.18 -19.84 -17.04
CA GLU A 124 13.21 -20.04 -16.02
C GLU A 124 13.55 -18.72 -15.29
N SER A 125 13.43 -17.57 -15.97
CA SER A 125 13.60 -16.26 -15.35
C SER A 125 12.49 -15.96 -14.33
N ALA A 126 11.24 -16.31 -14.64
CA ALA A 126 10.13 -16.18 -13.71
C ALA A 126 10.29 -17.10 -12.49
N LYS A 127 10.75 -18.32 -12.69
CA LYS A 127 11.04 -19.27 -11.59
C LYS A 127 12.16 -18.76 -10.69
N ARG A 128 13.26 -18.24 -11.27
CA ARG A 128 14.38 -17.66 -10.51
C ARG A 128 13.93 -16.43 -9.72
N LEU A 129 13.13 -15.54 -10.31
CA LEU A 129 12.59 -14.38 -9.62
C LEU A 129 11.73 -14.81 -8.43
N MET A 130 10.83 -15.78 -8.62
CA MET A 130 9.99 -16.28 -7.52
C MET A 130 10.82 -16.92 -6.40
N SER A 131 11.84 -17.73 -6.75
CA SER A 131 12.75 -18.29 -5.77
C SER A 131 13.47 -17.19 -4.98
N TYR A 132 14.02 -16.20 -5.67
CA TYR A 132 14.66 -15.07 -5.02
C TYR A 132 13.74 -14.34 -4.04
N LEU A 133 12.48 -14.06 -4.45
CA LEU A 133 11.52 -13.38 -3.60
C LEU A 133 11.14 -14.21 -2.35
N THR A 134 11.04 -15.53 -2.50
CA THR A 134 10.78 -16.42 -1.36
C THR A 134 11.97 -16.56 -0.43
N ASP A 135 13.20 -16.57 -0.97
CA ASP A 135 14.43 -16.68 -0.19
C ASP A 135 14.68 -15.45 0.71
N ILE A 136 14.22 -14.28 0.29
CA ILE A 136 14.36 -13.03 1.07
C ILE A 136 13.10 -12.67 1.89
N TYR A 137 12.02 -13.44 1.76
CA TYR A 137 10.74 -13.13 2.39
C TYR A 137 10.84 -13.23 3.92
N GLY A 138 10.41 -12.18 4.60
CA GLY A 138 10.51 -12.07 6.05
C GLY A 138 11.86 -11.56 6.58
N GLU A 139 12.91 -11.50 5.73
CA GLU A 139 14.24 -11.05 6.14
C GLU A 139 14.63 -9.70 5.53
N ASN A 140 14.16 -9.40 4.30
CA ASN A 140 14.57 -8.20 3.57
C ASN A 140 13.39 -7.48 2.95
N ILE A 141 13.52 -6.17 2.81
CA ILE A 141 12.57 -5.31 2.08
C ILE A 141 13.26 -4.79 0.83
N LEU A 142 12.65 -5.01 -0.33
CA LEU A 142 13.09 -4.43 -1.59
C LEU A 142 12.51 -3.01 -1.73
N SER A 143 13.39 -2.04 -1.96
CA SER A 143 12.95 -0.68 -2.28
C SER A 143 12.38 -0.62 -3.70
N GLY A 144 11.28 0.10 -3.88
CA GLY A 144 10.64 0.29 -5.18
C GLY A 144 10.28 1.75 -5.43
N GLN A 145 10.18 2.11 -6.71
CA GLN A 145 9.72 3.41 -7.16
C GLN A 145 8.89 3.29 -8.42
N TYR A 146 7.75 3.96 -8.46
CA TYR A 146 7.02 4.20 -9.70
C TYR A 146 7.70 5.29 -10.50
N CYS A 147 7.88 5.05 -11.80
CA CYS A 147 8.43 6.02 -12.71
C CYS A 147 8.00 5.71 -14.15
N ASP A 148 7.12 6.50 -14.71
CA ASP A 148 6.58 6.35 -16.07
C ASP A 148 7.61 6.55 -17.19
N THR A 149 8.77 7.13 -16.87
CA THR A 149 9.93 7.25 -17.75
C THR A 149 11.05 6.25 -17.43
N GLY A 150 10.74 5.22 -16.63
CA GLY A 150 11.66 4.14 -16.29
C GLY A 150 12.83 4.59 -15.41
N GLN A 151 13.91 3.80 -15.43
CA GLN A 151 15.11 4.04 -14.59
C GLN A 151 15.84 5.36 -14.89
N PHE A 152 15.52 6.04 -15.97
CA PHE A 152 16.09 7.33 -16.34
C PHE A 152 15.22 8.51 -15.91
N GLY A 153 14.09 8.23 -15.25
CA GLY A 153 13.16 9.25 -14.80
C GLY A 153 13.64 10.06 -13.61
N LYS A 154 12.97 11.17 -13.40
CA LYS A 154 13.30 12.14 -12.34
C LYS A 154 13.27 11.49 -10.94
N GLU A 155 12.31 10.62 -10.67
CA GLU A 155 12.12 9.95 -9.39
C GLU A 155 13.34 9.08 -9.06
N PHE A 156 13.79 8.25 -10.00
CA PHE A 156 15.00 7.44 -9.84
C PHE A 156 16.25 8.29 -9.66
N ALA A 157 16.37 9.40 -10.41
CA ALA A 157 17.49 10.33 -10.28
C ALA A 157 17.55 10.98 -8.89
N VAL A 158 16.37 11.34 -8.32
CA VAL A 158 16.29 11.91 -6.96
C VAL A 158 16.70 10.87 -5.92
N VAL A 159 16.16 9.66 -5.99
CA VAL A 159 16.52 8.57 -5.06
C VAL A 159 18.03 8.30 -5.12
N ASN A 160 18.59 8.16 -6.32
CA ASN A 160 20.02 7.93 -6.48
C ASN A 160 20.87 9.09 -5.94
N LYS A 161 20.47 10.33 -6.18
CA LYS A 161 21.18 11.50 -5.66
C LYS A 161 21.24 11.55 -4.14
N VAL A 162 20.17 11.12 -3.47
CA VAL A 162 20.07 11.17 -1.99
C VAL A 162 20.75 9.98 -1.36
N THR A 163 20.58 8.77 -1.91
CA THR A 163 20.99 7.51 -1.27
C THR A 163 22.28 6.91 -1.87
N GLY A 164 22.70 7.36 -3.04
CA GLY A 164 23.76 6.74 -3.83
C GLY A 164 23.40 5.40 -4.47
N LYS A 165 22.11 5.00 -4.40
CA LYS A 165 21.59 3.72 -4.91
C LYS A 165 20.31 3.93 -5.72
N TYR A 166 20.03 2.98 -6.62
CA TYR A 166 18.76 2.90 -7.31
C TYR A 166 17.79 1.97 -6.59
N PRO A 167 16.47 2.21 -6.68
CA PRO A 167 15.46 1.25 -6.25
C PRO A 167 15.63 -0.10 -6.94
N ALA A 168 15.36 -1.19 -6.22
CA ALA A 168 15.44 -2.55 -6.78
C ALA A 168 14.24 -2.88 -7.67
N VAL A 169 13.09 -2.24 -7.44
CA VAL A 169 11.83 -2.51 -8.14
C VAL A 169 11.37 -1.26 -8.89
N LEU A 170 11.14 -1.39 -10.20
CA LEU A 170 10.49 -0.37 -11.02
C LEU A 170 9.01 -0.68 -11.16
N GLY A 171 8.15 0.27 -10.72
CA GLY A 171 6.72 0.24 -10.95
C GLY A 171 6.34 0.96 -12.25
N LEU A 172 5.53 0.32 -13.07
CA LEU A 172 5.00 0.81 -14.34
C LEU A 172 3.50 0.52 -14.45
N ASP A 173 2.84 1.18 -15.40
CA ASP A 173 1.42 1.04 -15.65
C ASP A 173 1.15 0.81 -17.13
N PHE A 174 0.19 -0.06 -17.43
CA PHE A 174 -0.28 -0.27 -18.79
C PHE A 174 -1.44 0.65 -19.20
N ILE A 175 -1.85 1.59 -18.36
CA ILE A 175 -2.99 2.48 -18.62
C ILE A 175 -2.94 3.15 -19.99
N GLU A 176 -1.75 3.59 -20.42
CA GLU A 176 -1.57 4.31 -21.69
C GLU A 176 -1.68 3.43 -22.94
N TYR A 177 -1.74 2.10 -22.77
CA TYR A 177 -2.01 1.14 -23.86
C TYR A 177 -3.51 0.80 -23.97
N SER A 178 -4.36 1.30 -23.07
CA SER A 178 -5.81 1.12 -23.15
C SER A 178 -6.35 1.71 -24.45
N PRO A 179 -7.15 0.96 -25.24
CA PRO A 179 -7.65 1.41 -26.56
C PRO A 179 -8.27 2.80 -26.54
N SER A 180 -9.13 3.10 -25.57
CA SER A 180 -9.76 4.42 -25.43
C SER A 180 -8.77 5.56 -25.22
N ARG A 181 -7.60 5.31 -24.64
CA ARG A 181 -6.53 6.29 -24.52
C ARG A 181 -5.72 6.42 -25.80
N VAL A 182 -5.42 5.29 -26.45
CA VAL A 182 -4.70 5.28 -27.73
C VAL A 182 -5.49 6.02 -28.81
N GLU A 183 -6.82 5.84 -28.87
CA GLU A 183 -7.71 6.58 -29.74
C GLU A 183 -7.65 8.11 -29.53
N ASN A 184 -7.34 8.55 -28.33
CA ASN A 184 -7.13 9.95 -27.99
C ASN A 184 -5.67 10.41 -28.07
N GLY A 185 -4.81 9.61 -28.72
CA GLY A 185 -3.41 9.98 -29.02
C GLY A 185 -2.41 9.62 -27.93
N SER A 186 -2.80 8.84 -26.92
CA SER A 186 -1.88 8.34 -25.91
C SER A 186 -0.86 7.36 -26.48
N SER A 187 0.33 7.37 -25.93
CA SER A 187 1.40 6.42 -26.28
C SER A 187 2.28 6.16 -25.05
N SER A 188 2.85 4.96 -24.99
CA SER A 188 3.70 4.56 -23.86
C SER A 188 4.97 3.83 -24.34
N LYS A 189 6.01 3.93 -23.52
CA LYS A 189 7.26 3.16 -23.64
C LYS A 189 7.48 2.27 -22.41
N ALA A 190 6.43 2.00 -21.65
CA ALA A 190 6.55 1.23 -20.42
C ALA A 190 7.14 -0.16 -20.64
N THR A 191 6.76 -0.82 -21.75
CA THR A 191 7.30 -2.14 -22.14
C THR A 191 8.81 -2.08 -22.42
N GLU A 192 9.29 -1.05 -23.13
CA GLU A 192 10.70 -0.83 -23.39
C GLU A 192 11.49 -0.51 -22.13
N TYR A 193 10.92 0.31 -21.25
CA TYR A 193 11.54 0.63 -19.95
C TYR A 193 11.65 -0.61 -19.06
N ALA A 194 10.63 -1.46 -19.05
CA ALA A 194 10.66 -2.73 -18.33
C ALA A 194 11.79 -3.64 -18.80
N LYS A 195 11.94 -3.80 -20.13
CA LYS A 195 13.03 -4.61 -20.72
C LYS A 195 14.40 -4.06 -20.31
N SER A 196 14.61 -2.75 -20.48
CA SER A 196 15.88 -2.13 -20.12
C SER A 196 16.18 -2.25 -18.63
N PHE A 197 15.18 -2.09 -17.76
CA PHE A 197 15.39 -2.20 -16.32
C PHE A 197 15.74 -3.63 -15.89
N TRP A 198 15.06 -4.63 -16.44
CA TRP A 198 15.38 -6.04 -16.21
C TRP A 198 16.77 -6.42 -16.72
N GLU A 199 17.18 -5.96 -17.91
CA GLU A 199 18.53 -6.19 -18.45
C GLU A 199 19.64 -5.61 -17.54
N ASN A 200 19.32 -4.57 -16.76
CA ASN A 200 20.22 -3.98 -15.77
C ASN A 200 20.09 -4.62 -14.36
N GLY A 201 19.39 -5.75 -14.23
CA GLY A 201 19.29 -6.53 -13.00
C GLY A 201 18.21 -6.05 -12.03
N GLY A 202 17.30 -5.17 -12.46
CA GLY A 202 16.16 -4.73 -11.65
C GLY A 202 14.95 -5.63 -11.77
N ILE A 203 14.00 -5.48 -10.86
CA ILE A 203 12.72 -6.19 -10.84
C ILE A 203 11.63 -5.26 -11.33
N VAL A 204 10.71 -5.75 -12.16
CA VAL A 204 9.64 -4.96 -12.73
C VAL A 204 8.29 -5.37 -12.17
N THR A 205 7.48 -4.40 -11.78
CA THR A 205 6.07 -4.59 -11.47
C THR A 205 5.21 -3.73 -12.36
N PHE A 206 4.12 -4.33 -12.87
CA PHE A 206 3.10 -3.62 -13.62
C PHE A 206 1.77 -3.65 -12.90
N CYS A 207 1.07 -2.54 -12.91
CA CYS A 207 -0.37 -2.49 -12.73
C CYS A 207 -1.06 -2.12 -14.05
N TRP A 208 -2.36 -2.18 -14.04
CA TRP A 208 -3.20 -1.66 -15.11
C TRP A 208 -4.39 -0.94 -14.50
N HIS A 209 -4.33 0.39 -14.53
CA HIS A 209 -5.53 1.19 -14.34
C HIS A 209 -6.37 1.08 -15.60
N TRP A 210 -7.33 0.19 -15.59
CA TRP A 210 -8.16 -0.07 -16.75
C TRP A 210 -9.02 1.15 -17.08
N ASN A 211 -8.62 1.91 -18.10
CA ASN A 211 -9.43 3.02 -18.60
C ASN A 211 -10.60 2.44 -19.39
N ALA A 212 -11.82 2.74 -18.98
CA ALA A 212 -13.02 2.20 -19.61
C ALA A 212 -13.06 2.47 -21.12
N PRO A 213 -13.66 1.59 -21.92
CA PRO A 213 -13.90 1.84 -23.34
C PRO A 213 -14.64 3.15 -23.59
N GLY A 214 -14.33 3.84 -24.66
CA GLY A 214 -14.82 5.19 -24.97
C GLY A 214 -16.35 5.34 -24.89
N LYS A 215 -17.09 4.29 -25.23
CA LYS A 215 -18.57 4.22 -25.14
C LYS A 215 -19.11 4.50 -23.73
N TYR A 216 -18.35 4.12 -22.69
CA TYR A 216 -18.78 4.19 -21.29
C TYR A 216 -18.21 5.36 -20.53
N LEU A 217 -17.39 6.20 -21.17
CA LEU A 217 -16.83 7.38 -20.53
C LEU A 217 -17.91 8.44 -20.30
N THR A 218 -17.98 8.97 -19.08
CA THR A 218 -18.84 10.06 -18.68
C THR A 218 -18.05 11.29 -18.24
N GLY A 219 -16.76 11.14 -18.03
CA GLY A 219 -15.80 12.18 -17.71
C GLY A 219 -14.81 12.43 -18.86
N GLU A 220 -13.64 12.95 -18.51
CA GLU A 220 -12.55 13.18 -19.45
C GLU A 220 -12.02 11.83 -20.01
N TRP A 221 -11.56 11.80 -21.24
CA TRP A 221 -11.07 10.59 -21.90
C TRP A 221 -9.96 9.86 -21.13
N TRP A 222 -9.17 10.59 -20.33
CA TRP A 222 -8.09 10.08 -19.51
C TRP A 222 -8.53 9.61 -18.11
N SER A 223 -9.76 9.88 -17.70
CA SER A 223 -10.24 9.62 -16.33
C SER A 223 -11.03 8.31 -16.18
N GLY A 224 -11.19 7.54 -17.25
CA GLY A 224 -12.07 6.37 -17.31
C GLY A 224 -11.69 5.17 -16.41
N PHE A 225 -10.60 5.26 -15.68
CA PHE A 225 -10.23 4.30 -14.63
C PHE A 225 -10.90 4.61 -13.28
N ARG A 226 -11.61 5.74 -13.16
CA ARG A 226 -12.31 6.16 -11.96
C ARG A 226 -13.80 5.84 -12.08
N THR A 227 -14.39 5.34 -11.01
CA THR A 227 -15.81 4.96 -10.96
C THR A 227 -16.76 6.11 -11.35
N GLU A 228 -16.45 7.33 -10.91
CA GLU A 228 -17.25 8.52 -11.21
C GLU A 228 -17.15 9.00 -12.67
N SER A 229 -16.18 8.49 -13.42
CA SER A 229 -15.92 8.89 -14.81
C SER A 229 -16.38 7.84 -15.84
N THR A 230 -17.13 6.84 -15.41
CA THR A 230 -17.68 5.80 -16.28
C THR A 230 -19.07 5.38 -15.84
N ASN A 231 -19.89 4.96 -16.79
CA ASN A 231 -21.19 4.35 -16.56
C ASN A 231 -21.23 2.86 -16.94
N ILE A 232 -20.07 2.22 -16.98
CA ILE A 232 -19.94 0.79 -17.31
C ILE A 232 -20.72 -0.05 -16.28
N ASP A 233 -21.53 -0.97 -16.77
CA ASP A 233 -22.25 -1.96 -15.95
C ASP A 233 -21.71 -3.36 -16.28
N LEU A 234 -20.71 -3.79 -15.50
CA LEU A 234 -20.07 -5.09 -15.69
C LEU A 234 -21.07 -6.25 -15.53
N ALA A 235 -22.09 -6.11 -14.67
CA ALA A 235 -23.08 -7.17 -14.49
C ALA A 235 -23.89 -7.39 -15.77
N LYS A 236 -24.35 -6.33 -16.42
CA LYS A 236 -25.05 -6.42 -17.71
C LYS A 236 -24.18 -7.00 -18.82
N ILE A 237 -22.94 -6.54 -18.90
CA ILE A 237 -21.98 -7.04 -19.89
C ILE A 237 -21.76 -8.55 -19.71
N MET A 238 -21.47 -8.99 -18.48
CA MET A 238 -21.18 -10.39 -18.20
C MET A 238 -22.40 -11.31 -18.26
N ASN A 239 -23.61 -10.77 -18.10
CA ASN A 239 -24.86 -11.52 -18.27
C ASN A 239 -25.32 -11.60 -19.74
N GLY A 240 -24.59 -10.99 -20.68
CA GLY A 240 -24.92 -10.97 -22.10
C GLY A 240 -25.99 -9.97 -22.50
N GLU A 241 -26.30 -9.00 -21.65
CA GLU A 241 -27.26 -7.91 -21.92
C GLU A 241 -26.62 -6.77 -22.74
N ASP A 242 -25.29 -6.73 -22.81
CA ASP A 242 -24.49 -5.78 -23.62
C ASP A 242 -23.34 -6.51 -24.32
N GLU A 243 -23.64 -7.12 -25.47
CA GLU A 243 -22.66 -7.88 -26.27
C GLU A 243 -21.53 -6.98 -26.83
N GLU A 244 -21.85 -5.75 -27.22
CA GLU A 244 -20.84 -4.79 -27.67
C GLU A 244 -19.87 -4.44 -26.55
N GLY A 245 -20.40 -4.22 -25.34
CA GLY A 245 -19.57 -3.97 -24.14
C GLY A 245 -18.63 -5.13 -23.85
N TYR A 246 -19.11 -6.37 -24.00
CA TYR A 246 -18.26 -7.55 -23.83
C TYR A 246 -17.10 -7.56 -24.83
N GLN A 247 -17.37 -7.27 -26.11
CA GLN A 247 -16.33 -7.22 -27.14
C GLN A 247 -15.31 -6.11 -26.85
N LEU A 248 -15.76 -4.93 -26.45
CA LEU A 248 -14.86 -3.82 -26.09
C LEU A 248 -13.96 -4.16 -24.89
N LEU A 249 -14.47 -4.86 -23.88
CA LEU A 249 -13.64 -5.32 -22.76
C LEU A 249 -12.61 -6.37 -23.21
N MET A 250 -12.99 -7.28 -24.12
CA MET A 250 -12.05 -8.26 -24.67
C MET A 250 -10.98 -7.59 -25.52
N ASP A 251 -11.32 -6.59 -26.32
CA ASP A 251 -10.34 -5.80 -27.09
C ASP A 251 -9.35 -5.06 -26.19
N ASP A 252 -9.81 -4.52 -25.06
CA ASP A 252 -8.95 -3.92 -24.04
C ASP A 252 -7.97 -4.96 -23.46
N ILE A 253 -8.48 -6.13 -23.07
CA ILE A 253 -7.65 -7.23 -22.55
C ILE A 253 -6.62 -7.67 -23.60
N ASP A 254 -7.01 -7.82 -24.85
CA ASP A 254 -6.12 -8.21 -25.94
C ASP A 254 -5.02 -7.17 -26.20
N ALA A 255 -5.33 -5.89 -26.05
CA ALA A 255 -4.34 -4.82 -26.18
C ALA A 255 -3.24 -4.94 -25.11
N ILE A 256 -3.62 -5.21 -23.87
CA ILE A 256 -2.66 -5.42 -22.78
C ILE A 256 -1.94 -6.76 -22.89
N ALA A 257 -2.64 -7.83 -23.29
CA ALA A 257 -2.03 -9.13 -23.53
C ALA A 257 -0.90 -9.07 -24.57
N LYS A 258 -1.03 -8.24 -25.62
CA LYS A 258 0.05 -7.98 -26.58
C LYS A 258 1.30 -7.42 -25.93
N GLN A 259 1.18 -6.49 -24.97
CA GLN A 259 2.31 -5.95 -24.25
C GLN A 259 2.95 -6.99 -23.32
N LEU A 260 2.14 -7.81 -22.65
CA LEU A 260 2.63 -8.92 -21.84
C LEU A 260 3.39 -9.96 -22.66
N LEU A 261 2.92 -10.27 -23.88
CA LEU A 261 3.61 -11.18 -24.81
C LEU A 261 4.97 -10.64 -25.25
N ILE A 262 5.10 -9.33 -25.51
CA ILE A 262 6.39 -8.70 -25.85
C ILE A 262 7.39 -8.86 -24.68
N LEU A 263 6.94 -8.72 -23.45
CA LEU A 263 7.78 -8.95 -22.26
C LEU A 263 8.14 -10.43 -22.11
N GLN A 264 7.20 -11.33 -22.34
CA GLN A 264 7.43 -12.77 -22.30
C GLN A 264 8.45 -13.21 -23.35
N GLU A 265 8.34 -12.73 -24.59
CA GLU A 265 9.28 -13.01 -25.68
C GLU A 265 10.70 -12.50 -25.38
N ALA A 266 10.81 -11.41 -24.61
CA ALA A 266 12.08 -10.87 -24.14
C ALA A 266 12.60 -11.52 -22.83
N ASP A 267 11.93 -12.58 -22.34
CA ASP A 267 12.21 -13.26 -21.07
C ASP A 267 12.28 -12.31 -19.87
N VAL A 268 11.37 -11.32 -19.83
CA VAL A 268 11.22 -10.35 -18.72
C VAL A 268 10.10 -10.80 -17.81
N PRO A 269 10.38 -11.41 -16.66
CA PRO A 269 9.36 -11.72 -15.67
C PRO A 269 8.88 -10.44 -14.98
N ILE A 270 7.59 -10.37 -14.71
CA ILE A 270 6.98 -9.21 -14.05
C ILE A 270 6.14 -9.63 -12.85
N LEU A 271 6.06 -8.74 -11.87
CA LEU A 271 5.06 -8.80 -10.80
C LEU A 271 3.79 -8.14 -11.32
N TRP A 272 2.81 -8.95 -11.72
CA TRP A 272 1.60 -8.47 -12.38
C TRP A 272 0.47 -8.20 -11.39
N ARG A 273 -0.07 -6.98 -11.41
CA ARG A 273 -1.19 -6.53 -10.58
C ARG A 273 -2.29 -5.95 -11.46
N PRO A 274 -3.12 -6.80 -12.11
CA PRO A 274 -4.28 -6.34 -12.87
C PRO A 274 -5.31 -5.70 -11.94
N LEU A 275 -6.17 -4.86 -12.47
CA LEU A 275 -7.29 -4.26 -11.74
C LEU A 275 -6.84 -3.47 -10.49
N HIS A 276 -5.99 -2.48 -10.72
CA HIS A 276 -5.46 -1.62 -9.65
C HIS A 276 -6.44 -0.53 -9.27
#